data_5016e478cb74ce517e330d4bf6e74d19
#
_entry.id   5016e478cb74ce517e330d4bf6e74d19
#
_cell.length_a   1.000
_cell.length_b   1.000
_cell.length_c   1.000
_cell.angle_alpha   90.00
_cell.angle_beta   90.00
_cell.angle_gamma   90.00
#
_symmetry.space_group_name_H-M   'P 1'
#
loop_
_entity.id
_entity.type
_entity.pdbx_description
1 polymer ?
#
loop_
_entity_poly.entity_id
_entity_poly.type
_entity_poly.pdbx_seq_one_letter_code
_entity_poly.pdbx_strand_id
1 'polypeptide(L)'
;TIRHWFNSHHSGSGNPHWTWAVTAILFLIIAWLSTAPLRQATTDAQSAAPLPAEAARFAAATDFPQVQDIILGRCSMCHAVEPGYEGIHWAPKGVVLDTPEAIAREASRIYAQAGVTHAMPPANVSFMEPEERAAIITWYRSVTQADG
;
A
#
# COMPACT_ATOMS: atom_id res chain seq x y z
N THR A 1 -3.12 -32.73 -6.89
CA THR A 1 -2.28 -33.41 -7.90
C THR A 1 -1.47 -34.54 -7.27
N ILE A 2 -0.67 -34.32 -6.22
CA ILE A 2 0.18 -35.32 -5.54
C ILE A 2 -0.67 -36.48 -5.01
N ARG A 3 -1.78 -36.20 -4.31
CA ARG A 3 -2.69 -37.24 -3.80
C ARG A 3 -3.30 -38.09 -4.94
N HIS A 4 -3.61 -37.50 -6.07
CA HIS A 4 -4.14 -38.21 -7.24
C HIS A 4 -3.09 -39.14 -7.83
N TRP A 5 -1.85 -38.70 -7.91
CA TRP A 5 -0.71 -39.52 -8.39
C TRP A 5 -0.50 -40.76 -7.52
N PHE A 6 -0.42 -40.60 -6.18
CA PHE A 6 -0.28 -41.72 -5.26
C PHE A 6 -1.47 -42.70 -5.34
N ASN A 7 -2.68 -42.18 -5.40
CA ASN A 7 -3.89 -43.01 -5.48
C ASN A 7 -3.94 -43.82 -6.79
N SER A 8 -3.61 -43.20 -7.93
CA SER A 8 -3.59 -43.89 -9.23
C SER A 8 -2.42 -44.88 -9.32
N HIS A 9 -1.29 -44.59 -8.73
CA HIS A 9 -0.14 -45.50 -8.70
C HIS A 9 -0.44 -46.76 -7.86
N HIS A 10 -1.05 -46.61 -6.71
CA HIS A 10 -1.44 -47.74 -5.84
C HIS A 10 -2.64 -48.54 -6.37
N SER A 11 -3.56 -47.93 -7.15
CA SER A 11 -4.68 -48.62 -7.74
C SER A 11 -4.35 -49.38 -9.04
N GLY A 12 -3.13 -49.35 -9.54
CA GLY A 12 -2.74 -50.02 -10.77
C GLY A 12 -3.28 -49.38 -12.05
N SER A 13 -3.87 -48.19 -11.98
CA SER A 13 -4.52 -47.48 -13.10
C SER A 13 -3.52 -46.75 -14.05
N GLY A 14 -2.25 -47.11 -14.03
CA GLY A 14 -1.22 -46.46 -14.84
C GLY A 14 -0.48 -45.29 -14.14
N ASN A 15 0.48 -44.72 -14.82
CA ASN A 15 1.34 -43.66 -14.25
C ASN A 15 0.97 -42.30 -14.85
N PRO A 16 0.19 -41.45 -14.12
CA PRO A 16 -0.30 -40.19 -14.67
C PRO A 16 0.80 -39.10 -14.65
N HIS A 17 1.77 -39.22 -15.54
CA HIS A 17 2.90 -38.25 -15.63
C HIS A 17 2.45 -36.81 -15.89
N TRP A 18 1.25 -36.62 -16.47
CA TRP A 18 0.69 -35.27 -16.70
C TRP A 18 0.50 -34.47 -15.40
N THR A 19 0.30 -35.17 -14.26
CA THR A 19 0.13 -34.49 -12.96
C THR A 19 1.40 -33.75 -12.53
N TRP A 20 2.57 -34.25 -12.88
CA TRP A 20 3.85 -33.58 -12.62
C TRP A 20 4.01 -32.34 -13.50
N ALA A 21 3.60 -32.39 -14.75
CA ALA A 21 3.61 -31.24 -15.64
C ALA A 21 2.68 -30.12 -15.10
N VAL A 22 1.47 -30.47 -14.69
CA VAL A 22 0.54 -29.49 -14.08
C VAL A 22 1.10 -28.90 -12.79
N THR A 23 1.71 -29.71 -11.94
CA THR A 23 2.32 -29.22 -10.69
C THR A 23 3.47 -28.25 -10.98
N ALA A 24 4.34 -28.57 -11.96
CA ALA A 24 5.42 -27.70 -12.35
C ALA A 24 4.91 -26.36 -12.92
N ILE A 25 3.90 -26.40 -13.79
CA ILE A 25 3.28 -25.19 -14.36
C ILE A 25 2.68 -24.32 -13.26
N LEU A 26 1.91 -24.90 -12.32
CA LEU A 26 1.35 -24.15 -11.20
C LEU A 26 2.43 -23.53 -10.31
N PHE A 27 3.51 -24.27 -10.06
CA PHE A 27 4.63 -23.74 -9.30
C PHE A 27 5.30 -22.56 -10.00
N LEU A 28 5.51 -22.66 -11.32
CA LEU A 28 6.08 -21.56 -12.11
C LEU A 28 5.14 -20.34 -12.13
N ILE A 29 3.83 -20.54 -12.22
CA ILE A 29 2.85 -19.44 -12.15
C ILE A 29 2.90 -18.76 -10.78
N ILE A 30 2.94 -19.53 -9.69
CA ILE A 30 3.05 -18.98 -8.33
C ILE A 30 4.36 -18.21 -8.17
N ALA A 31 5.48 -18.77 -8.61
CA ALA A 31 6.79 -18.13 -8.56
C ALA A 31 6.78 -16.81 -9.38
N TRP A 32 6.21 -16.84 -10.59
CA TRP A 32 6.09 -15.64 -11.43
C TRP A 32 5.21 -14.57 -10.78
N LEU A 33 4.04 -14.92 -10.25
CA LEU A 33 3.15 -13.99 -9.54
C LEU A 33 3.78 -13.43 -8.27
N SER A 34 4.63 -14.21 -7.59
CA SER A 34 5.32 -13.79 -6.37
C SER A 34 6.50 -12.85 -6.65
N THR A 35 7.12 -12.97 -7.82
CA THR A 35 8.30 -12.19 -8.19
C THR A 35 8.01 -11.09 -9.20
N ALA A 36 6.82 -11.08 -9.81
CA ALA A 36 6.45 -10.09 -10.81
C ALA A 36 6.45 -8.66 -10.23
N PRO A 37 7.17 -7.71 -10.80
CA PRO A 37 7.32 -6.34 -10.30
C PRO A 37 6.09 -5.45 -10.55
N LEU A 38 4.90 -6.05 -10.59
CA LEU A 38 3.64 -5.37 -10.87
C LEU A 38 3.34 -4.21 -9.89
N ARG A 39 3.90 -4.27 -8.69
CA ARG A 39 3.64 -3.24 -7.66
C ARG A 39 4.45 -1.96 -7.86
N GLN A 40 5.70 -2.07 -8.33
CA GLN A 40 6.53 -0.88 -8.60
C GLN A 40 6.04 -0.11 -9.83
N ALA A 41 5.75 -0.82 -10.91
CA ALA A 41 5.22 -0.19 -12.12
C ALA A 41 3.90 0.55 -11.92
N THR A 42 3.04 0.08 -11.01
CA THR A 42 1.80 0.79 -10.66
C THR A 42 2.06 2.02 -9.80
N THR A 43 3.06 1.99 -8.91
CA THR A 43 3.42 3.14 -8.06
C THR A 43 4.03 4.26 -8.90
N ASP A 44 4.95 3.93 -9.80
CA ASP A 44 5.59 4.90 -10.69
C ASP A 44 4.58 5.53 -11.68
N ALA A 45 3.70 4.71 -12.26
CA ALA A 45 2.62 5.18 -13.14
C ALA A 45 1.60 6.04 -12.39
N GLN A 46 1.30 5.73 -11.16
CA GLN A 46 0.40 6.51 -10.31
C GLN A 46 0.99 7.87 -9.91
N SER A 47 2.30 7.92 -9.64
CA SER A 47 3.00 9.18 -9.32
C SER A 47 3.11 10.11 -10.53
N ALA A 48 3.23 9.56 -11.74
CA ALA A 48 3.31 10.32 -12.99
C ALA A 48 1.95 10.76 -13.56
N ALA A 49 0.85 10.15 -13.11
CA ALA A 49 -0.50 10.48 -13.60
C ALA A 49 -0.97 11.84 -13.07
N PRO A 50 -1.74 12.62 -13.86
CA PRO A 50 -2.35 13.86 -13.39
C PRO A 50 -3.15 13.62 -12.09
N LEU A 51 -3.13 14.63 -11.20
CA LEU A 51 -3.84 14.54 -9.93
C LEU A 51 -5.35 14.49 -10.18
N PRO A 52 -6.09 13.46 -9.71
CA PRO A 52 -7.55 13.44 -9.83
C PRO A 52 -8.18 14.68 -9.19
N ALA A 53 -9.31 15.15 -9.72
CA ALA A 53 -9.98 16.37 -9.23
C ALA A 53 -10.29 16.30 -7.72
N GLU A 54 -10.67 15.12 -7.22
CA GLU A 54 -10.89 14.90 -5.80
C GLU A 54 -9.59 15.10 -4.99
N ALA A 55 -8.50 14.48 -5.41
CA ALA A 55 -7.21 14.62 -4.74
C ALA A 55 -6.66 16.05 -4.83
N ALA A 56 -6.91 16.75 -5.95
CA ALA A 56 -6.51 18.14 -6.10
C ALA A 56 -7.15 19.07 -5.04
N ARG A 57 -8.38 18.78 -4.59
CA ARG A 57 -9.04 19.56 -3.52
C ARG A 57 -8.33 19.41 -2.20
N PHE A 58 -7.84 18.20 -1.87
CA PHE A 58 -7.05 17.98 -0.68
C PHE A 58 -5.73 18.73 -0.71
N ALA A 59 -5.05 18.75 -1.86
CA ALA A 59 -3.82 19.52 -2.05
C ALA A 59 -4.03 21.04 -2.00
N ALA A 60 -5.20 21.52 -2.40
CA ALA A 60 -5.54 22.95 -2.41
C ALA A 60 -6.10 23.47 -1.07
N ALA A 61 -6.33 22.59 -0.10
CA ALA A 61 -6.87 22.97 1.21
C ALA A 61 -5.88 23.86 1.98
N THR A 62 -6.40 24.86 2.71
CA THR A 62 -5.59 25.81 3.47
C THR A 62 -4.67 25.12 4.51
N ASP A 63 -5.16 24.02 5.10
CA ASP A 63 -4.45 23.29 6.14
C ASP A 63 -3.46 22.26 5.56
N PHE A 64 -3.43 22.09 4.25
CA PHE A 64 -2.60 21.06 3.60
C PHE A 64 -1.10 21.21 3.89
N PRO A 65 -0.48 22.40 3.88
CA PRO A 65 0.93 22.53 4.18
C PRO A 65 1.31 21.99 5.56
N GLN A 66 0.50 22.25 6.57
CA GLN A 66 0.71 21.72 7.92
C GLN A 66 0.59 20.19 7.93
N VAL A 67 -0.41 19.63 7.26
CA VAL A 67 -0.60 18.18 7.17
C VAL A 67 0.54 17.52 6.39
N GLN A 68 1.00 18.15 5.32
CA GLN A 68 2.16 17.70 4.55
C GLN A 68 3.40 17.58 5.44
N ASP A 69 3.71 18.59 6.26
CA ASP A 69 4.86 18.56 7.17
C ASP A 69 4.72 17.42 8.19
N ILE A 70 3.54 17.21 8.74
CA ILE A 70 3.24 16.09 9.66
C ILE A 70 3.50 14.75 8.95
N ILE A 71 2.96 14.56 7.74
CA ILE A 71 3.09 13.29 7.01
C ILE A 71 4.55 13.03 6.61
N LEU A 72 5.26 14.06 6.14
CA LEU A 72 6.68 13.94 5.82
C LEU A 72 7.51 13.62 7.08
N GLY A 73 7.20 14.19 8.21
CA GLY A 73 7.93 13.96 9.46
C GLY A 73 7.60 12.61 10.13
N ARG A 74 6.37 12.12 10.00
CA ARG A 74 5.89 10.95 10.76
C ARG A 74 5.73 9.67 9.94
N CYS A 75 5.54 9.78 8.62
CA CYS A 75 5.19 8.65 7.78
C CYS A 75 6.26 8.31 6.73
N SER A 76 7.00 9.30 6.20
CA SER A 76 7.93 9.09 5.10
C SER A 76 9.10 8.17 5.45
N MET A 77 9.48 8.07 6.73
CA MET A 77 10.51 7.13 7.18
C MET A 77 10.25 5.67 6.74
N CYS A 78 8.96 5.30 6.58
CA CYS A 78 8.54 3.99 6.10
C CYS A 78 7.84 4.07 4.73
N HIS A 79 7.23 5.21 4.40
CA HIS A 79 6.35 5.40 3.25
C HIS A 79 6.97 6.34 2.19
N ALA A 80 8.27 6.31 2.01
CA ALA A 80 8.97 6.95 0.90
C ALA A 80 9.29 5.94 -0.21
N VAL A 81 9.70 6.43 -1.38
CA VAL A 81 10.25 5.58 -2.47
C VAL A 81 11.46 4.81 -1.95
N GLU A 82 12.32 5.47 -1.18
CA GLU A 82 13.46 4.87 -0.48
C GLU A 82 13.26 5.03 1.03
N PRO A 83 12.63 4.04 1.72
CA PRO A 83 12.40 4.13 3.16
C PRO A 83 13.70 4.13 3.95
N GLY A 84 13.78 5.02 4.95
CA GLY A 84 14.93 5.10 5.86
C GLY A 84 14.81 4.26 7.12
N TYR A 85 13.67 3.59 7.36
CA TYR A 85 13.46 2.80 8.57
C TYR A 85 14.11 1.42 8.43
N GLU A 86 14.87 1.01 9.45
CA GLU A 86 15.59 -0.27 9.45
C GLU A 86 14.66 -1.46 9.19
N GLY A 87 15.03 -2.33 8.26
CA GLY A 87 14.26 -3.52 7.88
C GLY A 87 13.12 -3.27 6.89
N ILE A 88 12.87 -2.02 6.48
CA ILE A 88 11.90 -1.69 5.43
C ILE A 88 12.65 -1.30 4.16
N HIS A 89 12.54 -2.10 3.11
CA HIS A 89 13.27 -1.91 1.86
C HIS A 89 12.41 -1.29 0.74
N TRP A 90 11.11 -1.20 0.93
CA TRP A 90 10.13 -0.57 0.03
C TRP A 90 8.92 -0.12 0.81
N ALA A 91 8.20 0.88 0.30
CA ALA A 91 7.01 1.41 0.95
C ALA A 91 5.97 0.31 1.22
N PRO A 92 5.53 0.11 2.47
CA PRO A 92 4.57 -0.93 2.82
C PRO A 92 3.29 -0.80 1.99
N LYS A 93 2.84 -1.93 1.41
CA LYS A 93 1.67 -1.99 0.52
C LYS A 93 1.74 -1.06 -0.71
N GLY A 94 2.93 -0.57 -1.07
CA GLY A 94 3.12 0.35 -2.16
C GLY A 94 2.55 1.75 -1.91
N VAL A 95 2.30 2.12 -0.67
CA VAL A 95 1.82 3.46 -0.30
C VAL A 95 3.05 4.36 -0.10
N VAL A 96 3.24 5.30 -1.02
CA VAL A 96 4.32 6.29 -0.99
C VAL A 96 3.72 7.64 -0.59
N LEU A 97 4.37 8.34 0.36
CA LEU A 97 3.89 9.59 0.98
C LEU A 97 4.99 10.65 1.06
N ASP A 98 5.85 10.71 0.06
CA ASP A 98 7.01 11.63 0.02
C ASP A 98 6.81 12.84 -0.89
N THR A 99 5.66 12.94 -1.57
CA THR A 99 5.31 14.10 -2.38
C THR A 99 3.92 14.65 -2.02
N PRO A 100 3.66 15.96 -2.24
CA PRO A 100 2.34 16.56 -2.00
C PRO A 100 1.21 15.84 -2.74
N GLU A 101 1.45 15.48 -3.99
CA GLU A 101 0.47 14.80 -4.83
C GLU A 101 0.16 13.38 -4.32
N ALA A 102 1.17 12.66 -3.86
CA ALA A 102 1.02 11.33 -3.28
C ALA A 102 0.22 11.39 -1.96
N ILE A 103 0.52 12.36 -1.10
CA ILE A 103 -0.22 12.60 0.14
C ILE A 103 -1.69 12.92 -0.16
N ALA A 104 -1.96 13.80 -1.11
CA ALA A 104 -3.31 14.17 -1.49
C ALA A 104 -4.11 13.00 -2.08
N ARG A 105 -3.49 12.12 -2.88
CA ARG A 105 -4.12 10.89 -3.39
C ARG A 105 -4.50 9.92 -2.27
N GLU A 106 -3.72 9.86 -1.22
CA GLU A 106 -3.88 8.94 -0.10
C GLU A 106 -4.67 9.55 1.08
N ALA A 107 -5.26 10.74 0.90
CA ALA A 107 -5.94 11.49 1.96
C ALA A 107 -6.93 10.64 2.77
N SER A 108 -7.76 9.84 2.11
CA SER A 108 -8.75 8.96 2.76
C SER A 108 -8.08 7.89 3.63
N ARG A 109 -6.99 7.28 3.14
CA ARG A 109 -6.24 6.28 3.92
C ARG A 109 -5.51 6.90 5.09
N ILE A 110 -4.88 8.07 4.88
CA ILE A 110 -4.21 8.82 5.94
C ILE A 110 -5.21 9.16 7.05
N TYR A 111 -6.37 9.71 6.69
CA TYR A 111 -7.45 10.00 7.63
C TYR A 111 -7.89 8.77 8.43
N ALA A 112 -8.17 7.66 7.74
CA ALA A 112 -8.65 6.45 8.39
C ALA A 112 -7.59 5.81 9.30
N GLN A 113 -6.33 5.71 8.83
CA GLN A 113 -5.29 4.94 9.51
C GLN A 113 -4.54 5.76 10.58
N ALA A 114 -4.28 7.03 10.34
CA ALA A 114 -3.54 7.88 11.26
C ALA A 114 -4.45 8.75 12.12
N GLY A 115 -5.52 9.29 11.52
CA GLY A 115 -6.46 10.16 12.24
C GLY A 115 -7.43 9.40 13.12
N VAL A 116 -8.16 8.42 12.57
CA VAL A 116 -9.31 7.79 13.25
C VAL A 116 -8.91 6.53 14.01
N THR A 117 -8.30 5.56 13.34
CA THR A 117 -8.01 4.24 13.96
C THR A 117 -6.72 4.21 14.76
N HIS A 118 -5.84 5.16 14.54
CA HIS A 118 -4.48 5.21 15.10
C HIS A 118 -3.64 3.96 14.79
N ALA A 119 -4.00 3.22 13.75
CA ALA A 119 -3.25 2.04 13.30
C ALA A 119 -1.87 2.42 12.72
N MET A 120 -1.73 3.67 12.27
CA MET A 120 -0.48 4.24 11.80
C MET A 120 -0.10 5.49 12.62
N PRO A 121 1.17 5.68 12.90
CA PRO A 121 2.28 4.72 12.76
C PRO A 121 2.12 3.51 13.68
N PRO A 122 2.60 2.31 13.29
CA PRO A 122 2.48 1.12 14.15
C PRO A 122 3.15 1.36 15.52
N ALA A 123 2.44 1.04 16.59
CA ALA A 123 2.89 1.30 17.97
C ALA A 123 3.39 2.74 18.22
N ASN A 124 2.95 3.68 17.39
CA ASN A 124 3.36 5.09 17.41
C ASN A 124 4.90 5.30 17.35
N VAL A 125 5.61 4.48 16.55
CA VAL A 125 7.09 4.48 16.46
C VAL A 125 7.70 5.82 16.03
N SER A 126 6.94 6.69 15.35
CA SER A 126 7.37 8.04 14.97
C SER A 126 6.92 9.12 15.93
N PHE A 127 6.36 8.75 17.08
CA PHE A 127 5.90 9.68 18.12
C PHE A 127 4.92 10.74 17.61
N MET A 128 3.94 10.33 16.79
CA MET A 128 2.88 11.20 16.32
C MET A 128 2.02 11.69 17.49
N GLU A 129 1.89 13.01 17.62
CA GLU A 129 1.18 13.66 18.70
C GLU A 129 -0.35 13.68 18.47
N PRO A 130 -1.19 13.78 19.53
CA PRO A 130 -2.64 13.87 19.39
C PRO A 130 -3.10 15.07 18.54
N GLU A 131 -2.39 16.20 18.62
CA GLU A 131 -2.65 17.42 17.87
C GLU A 131 -2.40 17.22 16.38
N GLU A 132 -1.36 16.46 16.01
CA GLU A 132 -1.04 16.11 14.64
C GLU A 132 -2.14 15.23 14.03
N ARG A 133 -2.68 14.28 14.80
CA ARG A 133 -3.83 13.46 14.40
C ARG A 133 -5.10 14.30 14.22
N ALA A 134 -5.33 15.24 15.13
CA ALA A 134 -6.46 16.16 15.05
C ALA A 134 -6.36 17.07 13.81
N ALA A 135 -5.16 17.52 13.44
CA ALA A 135 -4.92 18.30 12.23
C ALA A 135 -5.27 17.48 10.96
N ILE A 136 -4.86 16.22 10.89
CA ILE A 136 -5.23 15.31 9.79
C ILE A 136 -6.76 15.15 9.70
N ILE A 137 -7.44 14.98 10.83
CA ILE A 137 -8.91 14.83 10.87
C ILE A 137 -9.58 16.12 10.37
N THR A 138 -9.12 17.27 10.85
CA THR A 138 -9.68 18.58 10.49
C THR A 138 -9.51 18.84 8.99
N TRP A 139 -8.32 18.65 8.47
CA TRP A 139 -8.03 18.78 7.05
C TRP A 139 -8.93 17.90 6.18
N TYR A 140 -9.06 16.62 6.48
CA TYR A 140 -9.89 15.72 5.70
C TYR A 140 -11.35 16.13 5.72
N ARG A 141 -11.87 16.51 6.90
CA ARG A 141 -13.25 16.92 7.07
C ARG A 141 -13.55 18.26 6.41
N SER A 142 -12.63 19.22 6.46
CA SER A 142 -12.82 20.53 5.83
C SER A 142 -13.07 20.41 4.32
N VAL A 143 -12.36 19.48 3.64
CA VAL A 143 -12.53 19.23 2.22
C VAL A 143 -13.81 18.45 1.91
N THR A 144 -14.13 17.42 2.71
CA THR A 144 -15.28 16.54 2.44
C THR A 144 -16.63 17.14 2.83
N GLN A 145 -16.66 18.06 3.82
CA GLN A 145 -17.88 18.73 4.26
C GLN A 145 -18.21 19.99 3.45
N ALA A 146 -17.27 20.52 2.69
CA ALA A 146 -17.51 21.67 1.81
C ALA A 146 -18.43 21.34 0.61
N ASP A 147 -18.71 20.06 0.37
CA ASP A 147 -19.51 19.57 -0.76
C ASP A 147 -20.98 19.26 -0.37
N GLY A 148 -21.40 19.48 0.86
CA GLY A 148 -22.77 19.24 1.35
C GLY A 148 -23.49 20.51 1.72
#